data_0a2b60135e064dfbfcf378fa3251e0eb
#
_entry.id   0a2b60135e064dfbfcf378fa3251e0eb
#
_cell.length_a   1.000
_cell.length_b   1.000
_cell.length_c   1.000
_cell.angle_alpha   90.00
_cell.angle_beta   90.00
_cell.angle_gamma   90.00
#
_symmetry.space_group_name_H-M   'P 1'
#
loop_
_entity.id
_entity.type
_entity.pdbx_description
1 polymer ?
#
loop_
_entity_poly.entity_id
_entity_poly.type
_entity_poly.pdbx_seq_one_letter_code
_entity_poly.pdbx_strand_id
1 'polypeptide(L)'
;MSKFSDYLADCVHNSHLNVSQLAKLAGFNRTHLQKILIGERFINNEEQFIGILEELNLPWEKEQELRKLYKIEQLGEKHYEQMLCVLEFIKKFQKAQPVQPISTNITAQVASKGTFPVQGQSSVLYYLQNALNNVKAKPSQEQQIYLIAQNTPILFETIASQLYGLHTIHLEHIIYYQAANENKEYQIKNLIISKNILPLILANMHYMPMAIYQGHLEHQIAQSLLPGLYIDDNIIINFQENFARALISFDKEIISFYKNLFFEQKRKAKPLIHTYENTNFFLPYANGLTQHNKNDIQYFLIYGPCLLKYMNTKQLLSYVHKEYLEDTSFMQSLFHYAETLAQMPCAINYYTKQGVLRFMEDGRDLQIPTFLIEPVTMEERIEVLKALMQQNTNTNRSDYLLKEDYFSYESALSISCYSPTSIIFYFGEGDEENTFFFHENSFNNSIHDFLSNLMQTDLVYSYEETKAFLEEVLQQYTQKISHS
;
A
#
# COMPACT_ATOMS: atom_id res chain seq x y z
N MET A 1 -7.73 32.05 13.62
CA MET A 1 -7.33 32.00 12.22
C MET A 1 -6.77 30.62 11.95
N SER A 2 -6.89 30.11 10.74
CA SER A 2 -6.28 28.80 10.41
C SER A 2 -4.80 28.96 10.11
N LYS A 3 -4.01 27.88 10.28
CA LYS A 3 -2.57 27.89 9.93
C LYS A 3 -2.35 28.31 8.47
N PHE A 4 -3.26 27.90 7.58
CA PHE A 4 -3.22 28.27 6.16
C PHE A 4 -3.40 29.79 5.96
N SER A 5 -4.46 30.37 6.54
CA SER A 5 -4.75 31.79 6.41
C SER A 5 -3.64 32.68 6.97
N ASP A 6 -3.07 32.30 8.13
CA ASP A 6 -1.95 33.01 8.75
C ASP A 6 -0.72 32.96 7.84
N TYR A 7 -0.36 31.76 7.33
CA TYR A 7 0.82 31.61 6.47
C TYR A 7 0.64 32.30 5.12
N LEU A 8 -0.57 32.22 4.52
CA LEU A 8 -0.88 32.93 3.28
C LEU A 8 -0.78 34.44 3.47
N ALA A 9 -1.32 34.97 4.58
CA ALA A 9 -1.23 36.40 4.90
C ALA A 9 0.24 36.86 5.02
N ASP A 10 1.08 36.06 5.67
CA ASP A 10 2.52 36.33 5.76
C ASP A 10 3.20 36.30 4.38
N CYS A 11 2.86 35.35 3.53
CA CYS A 11 3.38 35.31 2.14
C CYS A 11 2.97 36.55 1.34
N VAL A 12 1.70 36.98 1.43
CA VAL A 12 1.21 38.17 0.76
C VAL A 12 1.88 39.45 1.30
N HIS A 13 2.03 39.55 2.64
CA HIS A 13 2.69 40.69 3.28
C HIS A 13 4.15 40.84 2.85
N ASN A 14 4.85 39.73 2.66
CA ASN A 14 6.25 39.69 2.25
C ASN A 14 6.44 39.73 0.72
N SER A 15 5.37 39.77 -0.05
CA SER A 15 5.40 39.91 -1.52
C SER A 15 5.45 41.38 -1.94
N HIS A 16 5.71 41.61 -3.22
CA HIS A 16 5.65 42.95 -3.83
C HIS A 16 4.21 43.38 -4.20
N LEU A 17 3.23 42.47 -4.03
CA LEU A 17 1.84 42.69 -4.41
C LEU A 17 1.00 43.11 -3.20
N ASN A 18 0.17 44.13 -3.37
CA ASN A 18 -0.88 44.38 -2.39
C ASN A 18 -2.11 43.47 -2.65
N VAL A 19 -2.97 43.35 -1.63
CA VAL A 19 -4.15 42.47 -1.68
C VAL A 19 -5.05 42.76 -2.89
N SER A 20 -5.16 44.02 -3.32
CA SER A 20 -5.99 44.42 -4.47
C SER A 20 -5.39 43.96 -5.80
N GLN A 21 -4.08 44.06 -5.93
CA GLN A 21 -3.34 43.59 -7.11
C GLN A 21 -3.43 42.08 -7.22
N LEU A 22 -3.06 41.36 -6.13
CA LEU A 22 -3.13 39.92 -6.10
C LEU A 22 -4.55 39.38 -6.39
N ALA A 23 -5.58 40.01 -5.79
CA ALA A 23 -6.95 39.60 -6.06
C ALA A 23 -7.34 39.76 -7.55
N LYS A 24 -6.92 40.86 -8.18
CA LYS A 24 -7.20 41.10 -9.60
C LYS A 24 -6.49 40.08 -10.50
N LEU A 25 -5.21 39.76 -10.20
CA LEU A 25 -4.39 38.86 -11.00
C LEU A 25 -4.85 37.39 -10.84
N ALA A 26 -5.11 36.95 -9.61
CA ALA A 26 -5.58 35.60 -9.31
C ALA A 26 -7.11 35.39 -9.46
N GLY A 27 -7.82 36.35 -10.07
CA GLY A 27 -9.25 36.20 -10.36
C GLY A 27 -10.20 36.27 -9.16
N PHE A 28 -9.78 36.91 -8.06
CA PHE A 28 -10.59 37.08 -6.84
C PHE A 28 -11.24 38.45 -6.77
N ASN A 29 -12.40 38.52 -6.08
CA ASN A 29 -12.86 39.77 -5.51
C ASN A 29 -11.98 40.15 -4.32
N ARG A 30 -11.53 41.42 -4.23
CA ARG A 30 -10.67 41.91 -3.14
C ARG A 30 -11.21 41.57 -1.75
N THR A 31 -12.50 41.79 -1.53
CA THR A 31 -13.17 41.53 -0.25
C THR A 31 -13.16 40.03 0.07
N HIS A 32 -13.28 39.19 -0.95
CA HIS A 32 -13.21 37.71 -0.77
C HIS A 32 -11.80 37.29 -0.36
N LEU A 33 -10.76 37.74 -1.09
CA LEU A 33 -9.39 37.46 -0.73
C LEU A 33 -9.02 37.93 0.70
N GLN A 34 -9.49 39.14 1.04
CA GLN A 34 -9.26 39.69 2.39
C GLN A 34 -9.90 38.81 3.48
N LYS A 35 -11.09 38.25 3.25
CA LYS A 35 -11.75 37.33 4.16
C LYS A 35 -11.02 35.99 4.29
N ILE A 36 -10.37 35.54 3.21
CA ILE A 36 -9.50 34.35 3.25
C ILE A 36 -8.26 34.64 4.11
N LEU A 37 -7.60 35.76 3.90
CA LEU A 37 -6.39 36.14 4.66
C LEU A 37 -6.62 36.26 6.17
N ILE A 38 -7.83 36.66 6.59
CA ILE A 38 -8.22 36.74 8.00
C ILE A 38 -8.90 35.47 8.54
N GLY A 39 -8.99 34.40 7.73
CA GLY A 39 -9.55 33.13 8.12
C GLY A 39 -11.06 33.06 8.24
N GLU A 40 -11.79 34.03 7.70
CA GLU A 40 -13.26 34.02 7.68
C GLU A 40 -13.84 33.23 6.51
N ARG A 41 -13.05 32.96 5.49
CA ARG A 41 -13.41 32.15 4.33
C ARG A 41 -12.26 31.27 3.88
N PHE A 42 -12.61 30.24 3.15
CA PHE A 42 -11.69 29.27 2.57
C PHE A 42 -11.68 29.37 1.03
N ILE A 43 -10.59 28.93 0.38
CA ILE A 43 -10.47 28.82 -1.07
C ILE A 43 -11.02 27.45 -1.50
N ASN A 44 -12.22 27.41 -2.07
CA ASN A 44 -12.83 26.16 -2.51
C ASN A 44 -12.39 25.70 -3.92
N ASN A 45 -11.86 26.63 -4.73
CA ASN A 45 -11.45 26.37 -6.10
C ASN A 45 -9.92 26.27 -6.17
N GLU A 46 -9.42 25.13 -6.59
CA GLU A 46 -7.98 24.86 -6.70
C GLU A 46 -7.31 25.74 -7.77
N GLU A 47 -7.99 26.05 -8.89
CA GLU A 47 -7.47 26.95 -9.93
C GLU A 47 -7.20 28.35 -9.36
N GLN A 48 -8.10 28.82 -8.49
CA GLN A 48 -7.89 30.10 -7.81
C GLN A 48 -6.71 30.07 -6.85
N PHE A 49 -6.50 28.93 -6.16
CA PHE A 49 -5.34 28.75 -5.30
C PHE A 49 -4.05 28.71 -6.12
N ILE A 50 -4.03 28.00 -7.25
CA ILE A 50 -2.90 27.96 -8.18
C ILE A 50 -2.60 29.38 -8.70
N GLY A 51 -3.62 30.14 -9.10
CA GLY A 51 -3.45 31.52 -9.53
C GLY A 51 -2.79 32.41 -8.45
N ILE A 52 -3.10 32.21 -7.17
CA ILE A 52 -2.39 32.90 -6.07
C ILE A 52 -0.92 32.49 -6.00
N LEU A 53 -0.61 31.20 -6.14
CA LEU A 53 0.77 30.71 -6.09
C LEU A 53 1.64 31.25 -7.22
N GLU A 54 1.10 31.25 -8.45
CA GLU A 54 1.78 31.79 -9.65
C GLU A 54 2.11 33.28 -9.50
N GLU A 55 1.15 34.06 -9.00
CA GLU A 55 1.33 35.50 -8.83
C GLU A 55 2.28 35.85 -7.65
N LEU A 56 2.28 35.05 -6.59
CA LEU A 56 3.18 35.24 -5.45
C LEU A 56 4.62 34.85 -5.78
N ASN A 57 4.84 33.98 -6.75
CA ASN A 57 6.16 33.47 -7.19
C ASN A 57 7.07 33.16 -5.99
N LEU A 58 6.58 32.29 -5.11
CA LEU A 58 7.25 31.96 -3.85
C LEU A 58 8.48 31.07 -4.08
N PRO A 59 9.51 31.15 -3.21
CA PRO A 59 10.54 30.11 -3.15
C PRO A 59 9.92 28.73 -2.95
N TRP A 60 10.49 27.71 -3.58
CA TRP A 60 9.95 26.34 -3.60
C TRP A 60 9.51 25.82 -2.22
N GLU A 61 10.33 26.03 -1.19
CA GLU A 61 10.04 25.59 0.18
C GLU A 61 8.76 26.24 0.76
N LYS A 62 8.59 27.55 0.50
CA LYS A 62 7.40 28.28 0.96
C LYS A 62 6.14 27.90 0.18
N GLU A 63 6.28 27.66 -1.10
CA GLU A 63 5.19 27.18 -1.94
C GLU A 63 4.73 25.80 -1.47
N GLN A 64 5.66 24.85 -1.21
CA GLN A 64 5.31 23.52 -0.72
C GLN A 64 4.60 23.57 0.64
N GLU A 65 5.04 24.39 1.58
CA GLU A 65 4.37 24.55 2.87
C GLU A 65 2.96 25.16 2.70
N LEU A 66 2.79 26.13 1.80
CA LEU A 66 1.49 26.72 1.53
C LEU A 66 0.53 25.70 0.88
N ARG A 67 1.01 24.89 -0.06
CA ARG A 67 0.24 23.77 -0.67
C ARG A 67 -0.19 22.75 0.39
N LYS A 68 0.71 22.36 1.27
CA LYS A 68 0.42 21.45 2.38
C LYS A 68 -0.66 22.01 3.32
N LEU A 69 -0.52 23.26 3.74
CA LEU A 69 -1.49 23.93 4.62
C LEU A 69 -2.86 24.09 3.94
N TYR A 70 -2.90 24.36 2.63
CA TYR A 70 -4.12 24.38 1.85
C TYR A 70 -4.83 23.01 1.86
N LYS A 71 -4.10 21.92 1.63
CA LYS A 71 -4.65 20.55 1.68
C LYS A 71 -5.12 20.19 3.08
N ILE A 72 -4.37 20.55 4.13
CA ILE A 72 -4.78 20.35 5.52
C ILE A 72 -6.09 21.09 5.82
N GLU A 73 -6.23 22.32 5.37
CA GLU A 73 -7.46 23.09 5.55
C GLU A 73 -8.65 22.47 4.81
N GLN A 74 -8.42 21.97 3.60
CA GLN A 74 -9.42 21.34 2.75
C GLN A 74 -9.92 20.01 3.32
N LEU A 75 -9.00 19.14 3.77
CA LEU A 75 -9.28 17.77 4.16
C LEU A 75 -9.44 17.59 5.68
N GLY A 76 -8.89 18.51 6.47
CA GLY A 76 -8.65 18.32 7.90
C GLY A 76 -7.33 17.62 8.18
N GLU A 77 -6.64 18.05 9.25
CA GLU A 77 -5.27 17.60 9.59
C GLU A 77 -5.14 16.07 9.67
N LYS A 78 -6.07 15.41 10.37
CA LYS A 78 -6.04 13.95 10.55
C LYS A 78 -6.30 13.18 9.25
N HIS A 79 -7.16 13.70 8.38
CA HIS A 79 -7.42 13.04 7.09
C HIS A 79 -6.22 13.19 6.15
N TYR A 80 -5.58 14.36 6.16
CA TYR A 80 -4.34 14.58 5.41
C TYR A 80 -3.20 13.67 5.89
N GLU A 81 -3.02 13.50 7.21
CA GLU A 81 -2.05 12.55 7.77
C GLU A 81 -2.34 11.11 7.35
N GLN A 82 -3.60 10.70 7.37
CA GLN A 82 -4.04 9.39 6.92
C GLN A 82 -3.70 9.17 5.43
N MET A 83 -4.00 10.15 4.59
CA MET A 83 -3.68 10.12 3.17
C MET A 83 -2.17 9.96 2.92
N LEU A 84 -1.33 10.72 3.64
CA LEU A 84 0.12 10.60 3.53
C LEU A 84 0.62 9.22 3.98
N CYS A 85 0.08 8.65 5.06
CA CYS A 85 0.42 7.30 5.51
C CYS A 85 0.11 6.24 4.47
N VAL A 86 -1.03 6.35 3.78
CA VAL A 86 -1.40 5.43 2.69
C VAL A 86 -0.45 5.59 1.51
N LEU A 87 -0.16 6.83 1.10
CA LEU A 87 0.78 7.10 0.01
C LEU A 87 2.18 6.55 0.32
N GLU A 88 2.65 6.72 1.55
CA GLU A 88 3.92 6.13 2.00
C GLU A 88 3.90 4.60 2.01
N PHE A 89 2.77 4.00 2.41
CA PHE A 89 2.58 2.55 2.32
C PHE A 89 2.73 2.07 0.87
N ILE A 90 2.02 2.68 -0.07
CA ILE A 90 2.08 2.34 -1.49
C ILE A 90 3.52 2.52 -2.02
N LYS A 91 4.21 3.61 -1.66
CA LYS A 91 5.60 3.86 -2.07
C LYS A 91 6.58 2.85 -1.50
N LYS A 92 6.40 2.39 -0.25
CA LYS A 92 7.22 1.33 0.33
C LYS A 92 7.04 0.01 -0.40
N PHE A 93 5.82 -0.30 -0.78
CA PHE A 93 5.49 -1.50 -1.54
C PHE A 93 6.16 -1.51 -2.91
N GLN A 94 6.16 -0.37 -3.58
CA GLN A 94 6.81 -0.21 -4.88
C GLN A 94 8.35 -0.30 -4.81
N LYS A 95 8.95 0.06 -3.66
CA LYS A 95 10.41 0.08 -3.45
C LYS A 95 10.94 -1.09 -2.62
N ALA A 96 10.12 -2.10 -2.38
CA ALA A 96 10.52 -3.24 -1.56
C ALA A 96 11.57 -4.09 -2.29
N GLN A 97 12.80 -3.59 -2.30
CA GLN A 97 13.98 -4.40 -2.59
C GLN A 97 14.45 -5.08 -1.30
N PRO A 98 15.07 -6.26 -1.37
CA PRO A 98 15.60 -6.93 -0.19
C PRO A 98 16.52 -5.96 0.55
N VAL A 99 16.14 -5.63 1.77
CA VAL A 99 16.93 -4.74 2.63
C VAL A 99 18.28 -5.40 2.85
N GLN A 100 19.37 -4.70 2.53
CA GLN A 100 20.70 -5.23 2.77
C GLN A 100 20.90 -5.47 4.27
N PRO A 101 21.48 -6.62 4.68
CA PRO A 101 21.65 -6.94 6.10
C PRO A 101 22.48 -5.87 6.79
N ILE A 102 21.96 -5.35 7.90
CA ILE A 102 22.68 -4.40 8.75
C ILE A 102 23.87 -5.14 9.36
N SER A 103 25.08 -4.86 8.88
CA SER A 103 26.29 -5.43 9.46
C SER A 103 26.66 -4.68 10.74
N THR A 104 26.48 -5.32 11.89
CA THR A 104 26.96 -4.81 13.18
C THR A 104 28.28 -5.49 13.53
N ASN A 105 29.40 -4.78 13.44
CA ASN A 105 30.69 -5.25 13.94
C ASN A 105 30.76 -5.07 15.47
N ILE A 106 30.17 -5.98 16.22
CA ILE A 106 30.25 -5.99 17.67
C ILE A 106 31.22 -7.12 18.09
N THR A 107 32.36 -6.74 18.64
CA THR A 107 33.38 -7.65 19.23
C THR A 107 33.15 -7.91 20.72
N ALA A 108 31.89 -8.06 21.16
CA ALA A 108 31.58 -8.36 22.55
C ALA A 108 31.68 -9.88 22.84
N GLN A 109 32.24 -10.27 23.99
CA GLN A 109 32.08 -11.62 24.51
C GLN A 109 30.59 -11.86 24.80
N VAL A 110 29.99 -12.75 24.05
CA VAL A 110 28.55 -12.98 24.09
C VAL A 110 28.29 -14.20 24.97
N ALA A 111 27.47 -13.98 26.00
CA ALA A 111 26.95 -15.13 26.77
C ALA A 111 26.02 -15.95 25.86
N SER A 112 26.23 -17.27 25.86
CA SER A 112 25.46 -18.25 25.07
C SER A 112 24.64 -19.20 25.97
N LYS A 113 24.58 -18.92 27.27
CA LYS A 113 23.88 -19.76 28.25
C LYS A 113 23.29 -18.89 29.36
N GLY A 114 22.22 -19.38 29.98
CA GLY A 114 21.57 -18.76 31.12
C GLY A 114 20.58 -17.63 30.72
N THR A 115 20.16 -16.87 31.72
CA THR A 115 19.22 -15.76 31.59
C THR A 115 19.85 -14.50 32.15
N PHE A 116 19.84 -13.41 31.37
CA PHE A 116 20.49 -12.15 31.78
C PHE A 116 19.86 -10.94 31.07
N PRO A 117 19.91 -9.76 31.70
CA PRO A 117 19.49 -8.51 31.06
C PRO A 117 20.57 -8.00 30.11
N VAL A 118 20.10 -7.33 29.03
CA VAL A 118 20.94 -6.64 28.06
C VAL A 118 20.48 -5.19 27.95
N GLN A 119 21.43 -4.26 27.84
CA GLN A 119 21.17 -2.83 27.67
C GLN A 119 21.87 -2.31 26.42
N GLY A 120 21.20 -1.39 25.72
CA GLY A 120 21.66 -0.76 24.51
C GLY A 120 21.14 -1.45 23.24
N GLN A 121 20.64 -0.63 22.33
CA GLN A 121 20.02 -1.06 21.07
C GLN A 121 20.93 -2.02 20.26
N SER A 122 22.20 -1.64 20.06
CA SER A 122 23.15 -2.45 19.31
C SER A 122 23.37 -3.83 19.94
N SER A 123 23.40 -3.91 21.29
CA SER A 123 23.58 -5.17 21.99
C SER A 123 22.37 -6.08 21.84
N VAL A 124 21.16 -5.55 21.93
CA VAL A 124 19.91 -6.31 21.74
C VAL A 124 19.80 -6.81 20.30
N LEU A 125 20.05 -5.93 19.32
CA LEU A 125 20.06 -6.30 17.90
C LEU A 125 21.12 -7.34 17.56
N TYR A 126 22.27 -7.32 18.20
CA TYR A 126 23.28 -8.35 18.04
C TYR A 126 22.78 -9.74 18.42
N TYR A 127 22.10 -9.89 19.55
CA TYR A 127 21.52 -11.18 19.95
C TYR A 127 20.42 -11.62 18.97
N LEU A 128 19.60 -10.72 18.49
CA LEU A 128 18.60 -10.99 17.47
C LEU A 128 19.26 -11.49 16.17
N GLN A 129 20.28 -10.80 15.68
CA GLN A 129 21.00 -11.18 14.46
C GLN A 129 21.66 -12.57 14.60
N ASN A 130 22.24 -12.87 15.77
CA ASN A 130 22.78 -14.19 16.02
C ASN A 130 21.71 -15.29 16.05
N ALA A 131 20.53 -15.01 16.63
CA ALA A 131 19.40 -15.92 16.59
C ALA A 131 18.97 -16.20 15.15
N LEU A 132 18.78 -15.16 14.33
CA LEU A 132 18.41 -15.28 12.93
C LEU A 132 19.50 -15.99 12.09
N ASN A 133 20.78 -15.75 12.36
CA ASN A 133 21.87 -16.48 11.71
C ASN A 133 21.84 -17.97 12.02
N ASN A 134 21.53 -18.35 13.27
CA ASN A 134 21.37 -19.75 13.67
C ASN A 134 20.18 -20.43 12.97
N VAL A 135 19.10 -19.70 12.78
CA VAL A 135 17.94 -20.13 11.99
C VAL A 135 18.36 -20.32 10.53
N LYS A 136 18.98 -19.32 9.92
CA LYS A 136 19.46 -19.34 8.54
C LYS A 136 20.49 -20.46 8.26
N ALA A 137 21.28 -20.86 9.25
CA ALA A 137 22.27 -21.94 9.12
C ALA A 137 21.64 -23.31 8.88
N LYS A 138 20.33 -23.47 9.00
CA LYS A 138 19.60 -24.74 8.82
C LYS A 138 18.49 -24.61 7.77
N PRO A 139 18.80 -24.26 6.52
CA PRO A 139 17.79 -23.89 5.51
C PRO A 139 16.88 -25.05 5.08
N SER A 140 17.29 -26.30 5.33
CA SER A 140 16.54 -27.52 4.97
C SER A 140 15.63 -28.03 6.09
N GLN A 141 15.59 -27.36 7.26
CA GLN A 141 14.78 -27.76 8.40
C GLN A 141 13.66 -26.76 8.58
N GLU A 142 12.42 -27.23 8.74
CA GLU A 142 11.33 -26.38 9.16
C GLU A 142 11.60 -25.80 10.55
N GLN A 143 11.48 -24.51 10.68
CA GLN A 143 11.75 -23.79 11.91
C GLN A 143 10.62 -22.82 12.24
N GLN A 144 10.27 -22.79 13.51
CA GLN A 144 9.19 -21.94 14.02
C GLN A 144 9.79 -20.73 14.76
N ILE A 145 9.32 -19.54 14.40
CA ILE A 145 9.61 -18.30 15.10
C ILE A 145 8.27 -17.72 15.60
N TYR A 146 8.25 -17.31 16.86
CA TYR A 146 7.09 -16.67 17.48
C TYR A 146 7.46 -15.25 17.84
N LEU A 147 6.64 -14.29 17.41
CA LEU A 147 6.89 -12.88 17.55
C LEU A 147 5.67 -12.18 18.16
N ILE A 148 5.91 -11.32 19.17
CA ILE A 148 4.96 -10.30 19.60
C ILE A 148 5.68 -8.97 19.47
N ALA A 149 5.24 -8.13 18.55
CA ALA A 149 5.80 -6.82 18.33
C ALA A 149 4.79 -5.94 17.58
N GLN A 150 4.92 -4.61 17.69
CA GLN A 150 3.96 -3.70 17.08
C GLN A 150 4.66 -2.64 16.22
N ASN A 151 5.32 -1.70 16.85
CA ASN A 151 5.91 -0.54 16.18
C ASN A 151 7.44 -0.60 16.23
N THR A 152 8.01 -1.66 15.66
CA THR A 152 9.45 -1.96 15.64
C THR A 152 9.97 -2.16 14.21
N PRO A 153 9.99 -1.12 13.36
CA PRO A 153 10.40 -1.26 11.96
C PRO A 153 11.77 -1.92 11.79
N ILE A 154 12.76 -1.55 12.59
CA ILE A 154 14.12 -2.13 12.55
C ILE A 154 14.13 -3.65 12.78
N LEU A 155 13.24 -4.17 13.65
CA LEU A 155 13.08 -5.60 13.87
C LEU A 155 12.55 -6.28 12.62
N PHE A 156 11.48 -5.73 12.05
CA PHE A 156 10.80 -6.31 10.89
C PHE A 156 11.69 -6.29 9.66
N GLU A 157 12.38 -5.20 9.41
CA GLU A 157 13.37 -5.07 8.34
C GLU A 157 14.55 -6.04 8.55
N THR A 158 15.02 -6.20 9.79
CA THR A 158 16.11 -7.15 10.11
C THR A 158 15.66 -8.59 9.86
N ILE A 159 14.49 -9.00 10.34
CA ILE A 159 13.96 -10.36 10.12
C ILE A 159 13.75 -10.59 8.61
N ALA A 160 13.09 -9.67 7.93
CA ALA A 160 12.81 -9.77 6.51
C ALA A 160 14.08 -9.92 5.67
N SER A 161 15.11 -9.09 5.93
CA SER A 161 16.37 -9.13 5.18
C SER A 161 17.19 -10.41 5.43
N GLN A 162 17.15 -10.93 6.66
CA GLN A 162 17.90 -12.12 7.02
C GLN A 162 17.26 -13.41 6.54
N LEU A 163 15.93 -13.46 6.52
CA LEU A 163 15.13 -14.65 6.23
C LEU A 163 14.45 -14.62 4.84
N TYR A 164 14.80 -13.65 4.01
CA TYR A 164 14.22 -13.51 2.66
C TYR A 164 14.34 -14.81 1.84
N GLY A 165 13.22 -15.26 1.27
CA GLY A 165 13.17 -16.46 0.41
C GLY A 165 13.34 -17.79 1.12
N LEU A 166 13.34 -17.83 2.45
CA LEU A 166 13.47 -19.08 3.22
C LEU A 166 12.08 -19.67 3.51
N HIS A 167 11.54 -20.44 2.59
CA HIS A 167 10.21 -21.07 2.70
C HIS A 167 10.08 -22.09 3.85
N THR A 168 11.18 -22.57 4.43
CA THR A 168 11.18 -23.46 5.60
C THR A 168 10.99 -22.72 6.93
N ILE A 169 10.91 -21.38 6.90
CA ILE A 169 10.71 -20.56 8.09
C ILE A 169 9.23 -20.23 8.23
N HIS A 170 8.65 -20.58 9.37
CA HIS A 170 7.29 -20.25 9.76
C HIS A 170 7.33 -19.18 10.85
N LEU A 171 6.99 -17.95 10.52
CA LEU A 171 6.94 -16.81 11.44
C LEU A 171 5.48 -16.52 11.84
N GLU A 172 5.13 -16.86 13.07
CA GLU A 172 3.84 -16.48 13.67
C GLU A 172 4.00 -15.16 14.44
N HIS A 173 3.21 -14.14 14.09
CA HIS A 173 3.34 -12.81 14.66
C HIS A 173 2.02 -12.31 15.24
N ILE A 174 1.97 -12.08 16.54
CA ILE A 174 0.83 -11.45 17.21
C ILE A 174 1.06 -9.94 17.31
N ILE A 175 0.10 -9.19 16.80
CA ILE A 175 0.11 -7.75 16.73
C ILE A 175 -1.10 -7.22 17.51
N TYR A 176 -0.87 -6.26 18.42
CA TYR A 176 -1.95 -5.61 19.14
C TYR A 176 -2.38 -4.35 18.40
N TYR A 177 -3.62 -4.33 17.96
CA TYR A 177 -4.26 -3.17 17.36
C TYR A 177 -5.17 -2.47 18.36
N GLN A 178 -5.36 -1.18 18.20
CA GLN A 178 -6.37 -0.46 18.94
C GLN A 178 -7.74 -0.66 18.29
N ALA A 179 -8.77 -0.87 19.12
CA ALA A 179 -10.15 -0.88 18.65
C ALA A 179 -10.52 0.53 18.17
N ALA A 180 -10.35 0.78 16.87
CA ALA A 180 -10.34 2.12 16.32
C ALA A 180 -11.75 2.71 16.13
N ASN A 181 -12.77 1.86 15.93
CA ASN A 181 -14.13 2.30 15.61
C ASN A 181 -14.10 3.54 14.68
N GLU A 182 -14.60 4.69 15.17
CA GLU A 182 -14.60 5.96 14.42
C GLU A 182 -13.44 6.91 14.80
N ASN A 183 -12.54 6.51 15.72
CA ASN A 183 -11.44 7.37 16.15
C ASN A 183 -10.30 7.39 15.14
N LYS A 184 -10.18 8.50 14.41
CA LYS A 184 -9.16 8.70 13.37
C LYS A 184 -7.71 8.55 13.89
N GLU A 185 -7.42 8.95 15.11
CA GLU A 185 -6.08 8.78 15.70
C GLU A 185 -5.69 7.30 15.83
N TYR A 186 -6.65 6.46 16.26
CA TYR A 186 -6.42 5.02 16.36
C TYR A 186 -6.33 4.38 14.98
N GLN A 187 -7.10 4.85 14.00
CA GLN A 187 -6.99 4.41 12.61
C GLN A 187 -5.59 4.70 12.05
N ILE A 188 -5.05 5.89 12.26
CA ILE A 188 -3.69 6.25 11.83
C ILE A 188 -2.63 5.38 12.52
N LYS A 189 -2.76 5.15 13.85
CA LYS A 189 -1.84 4.25 14.58
C LYS A 189 -1.86 2.83 14.01
N ASN A 190 -3.04 2.27 13.77
CA ASN A 190 -3.19 0.95 13.18
C ASN A 190 -2.61 0.89 11.76
N LEU A 191 -2.81 1.94 10.96
CA LEU A 191 -2.23 2.05 9.62
C LEU A 191 -0.69 2.08 9.66
N ILE A 192 -0.10 2.79 10.61
CA ILE A 192 1.36 2.82 10.81
C ILE A 192 1.89 1.43 11.16
N ILE A 193 1.21 0.71 12.05
CA ILE A 193 1.58 -0.67 12.43
C ILE A 193 1.51 -1.57 11.17
N SER A 194 0.42 -1.49 10.41
CA SER A 194 0.24 -2.27 9.17
C SER A 194 1.32 -1.96 8.13
N LYS A 195 1.69 -0.68 7.99
CA LYS A 195 2.81 -0.26 7.12
C LYS A 195 4.15 -0.86 7.58
N ASN A 196 4.37 -0.96 8.89
CA ASN A 196 5.65 -1.41 9.42
C ASN A 196 5.88 -2.92 9.26
N ILE A 197 4.83 -3.74 9.21
CA ILE A 197 4.96 -5.19 8.97
C ILE A 197 5.14 -5.55 7.48
N LEU A 198 5.02 -4.59 6.57
CA LEU A 198 5.15 -4.81 5.14
C LEU A 198 6.43 -5.55 4.72
N PRO A 199 7.63 -5.25 5.27
CA PRO A 199 8.83 -6.01 4.92
C PRO A 199 8.70 -7.51 5.19
N LEU A 200 7.98 -7.91 6.24
CA LEU A 200 7.74 -9.34 6.56
C LEU A 200 6.78 -10.00 5.57
N ILE A 201 5.76 -9.26 5.10
CA ILE A 201 4.83 -9.74 4.06
C ILE A 201 5.59 -10.02 2.76
N LEU A 202 6.54 -9.14 2.43
CA LEU A 202 7.32 -9.17 1.18
C LEU A 202 8.56 -10.10 1.26
N ALA A 203 8.83 -10.68 2.43
CA ALA A 203 10.05 -11.48 2.63
C ALA A 203 10.01 -12.87 1.99
N ASN A 204 8.92 -13.24 1.30
CA ASN A 204 8.75 -14.53 0.63
C ASN A 204 9.08 -15.72 1.56
N MET A 205 8.49 -15.72 2.76
CA MET A 205 8.56 -16.78 3.76
C MET A 205 7.14 -17.08 4.28
N HIS A 206 6.96 -18.18 5.02
CA HIS A 206 5.65 -18.46 5.63
C HIS A 206 5.38 -17.50 6.80
N TYR A 207 4.83 -16.33 6.51
CA TYR A 207 4.51 -15.31 7.48
C TYR A 207 3.01 -15.31 7.82
N MET A 208 2.70 -15.50 9.11
CA MET A 208 1.32 -15.56 9.64
C MET A 208 1.09 -14.44 10.67
N PRO A 209 0.75 -13.23 10.24
CA PRO A 209 0.37 -12.16 11.16
C PRO A 209 -1.04 -12.36 11.69
N MET A 210 -1.21 -12.11 12.98
CA MET A 210 -2.49 -12.24 13.71
C MET A 210 -2.74 -10.99 14.55
N ALA A 211 -3.97 -10.52 14.56
CA ALA A 211 -4.40 -9.31 15.27
C ALA A 211 -5.13 -9.63 16.57
N ILE A 212 -4.79 -8.89 17.63
CA ILE A 212 -5.59 -8.79 18.86
C ILE A 212 -6.00 -7.34 19.01
N TYR A 213 -7.32 -7.08 19.07
CA TYR A 213 -7.84 -5.73 19.28
C TYR A 213 -8.01 -5.45 20.77
N GLN A 214 -7.41 -4.38 21.25
CA GLN A 214 -7.42 -3.98 22.64
C GLN A 214 -8.12 -2.64 22.84
N GLY A 215 -8.83 -2.50 23.94
CA GLY A 215 -9.28 -1.20 24.44
C GLY A 215 -8.09 -0.33 24.87
N HIS A 216 -8.31 0.99 24.99
CA HIS A 216 -7.25 1.95 25.31
C HIS A 216 -6.48 1.62 26.62
N LEU A 217 -7.19 1.19 27.65
CA LEU A 217 -6.57 0.86 28.96
C LEU A 217 -5.72 -0.41 28.89
N GLU A 218 -6.22 -1.45 28.21
CA GLU A 218 -5.50 -2.71 28.03
C GLU A 218 -4.21 -2.50 27.21
N HIS A 219 -4.28 -1.65 26.21
CA HIS A 219 -3.13 -1.28 25.38
C HIS A 219 -2.04 -0.57 26.17
N GLN A 220 -2.39 0.36 27.07
CA GLN A 220 -1.43 1.04 27.95
C GLN A 220 -0.74 0.08 28.93
N ILE A 221 -1.47 -0.88 29.48
CA ILE A 221 -0.91 -1.88 30.39
C ILE A 221 0.04 -2.83 29.66
N ALA A 222 -0.32 -3.26 28.45
CA ALA A 222 0.53 -4.14 27.64
C ALA A 222 1.86 -3.47 27.23
N GLN A 223 1.87 -2.15 27.06
CA GLN A 223 3.07 -1.37 26.72
C GLN A 223 3.99 -1.06 27.91
N SER A 224 3.57 -1.35 29.15
CA SER A 224 4.23 -0.82 30.34
C SER A 224 5.54 -1.52 30.77
N LEU A 225 5.86 -2.71 30.21
CA LEU A 225 7.04 -3.49 30.61
C LEU A 225 7.97 -3.76 29.43
N LEU A 226 8.06 -5.01 28.99
CA LEU A 226 8.81 -5.45 27.80
C LEU A 226 7.80 -6.03 26.79
N PRO A 227 7.18 -5.16 25.97
CA PRO A 227 6.08 -5.56 25.09
C PRO A 227 6.51 -6.42 23.91
N GLY A 228 7.79 -6.37 23.53
CA GLY A 228 8.35 -7.14 22.44
C GLY A 228 8.82 -8.52 22.87
N LEU A 229 8.55 -9.53 22.08
CA LEU A 229 8.94 -10.91 22.33
C LEU A 229 9.33 -11.60 21.04
N TYR A 230 10.54 -12.14 20.98
CA TYR A 230 11.03 -13.05 19.94
C TYR A 230 11.36 -14.38 20.57
N ILE A 231 10.89 -15.47 20.00
CA ILE A 231 11.18 -16.84 20.47
C ILE A 231 11.48 -17.72 19.26
N ASP A 232 12.58 -18.47 19.36
CA ASP A 232 12.82 -19.66 18.55
C ASP A 232 13.10 -20.89 19.44
N ASP A 233 13.63 -21.97 18.90
CA ASP A 233 13.92 -23.17 19.67
C ASP A 233 15.11 -23.02 20.63
N ASN A 234 15.94 -22.00 20.49
CA ASN A 234 17.20 -21.88 21.20
C ASN A 234 17.30 -20.66 22.09
N ILE A 235 16.49 -19.62 21.84
CA ILE A 235 16.58 -18.35 22.54
C ILE A 235 15.21 -17.69 22.68
N ILE A 236 15.06 -16.94 23.74
CA ILE A 236 14.02 -15.93 23.89
C ILE A 236 14.68 -14.56 24.06
N ILE A 237 14.12 -13.56 23.40
CA ILE A 237 14.49 -12.16 23.53
C ILE A 237 13.21 -11.40 23.85
N ASN A 238 13.06 -10.99 25.11
CA ASN A 238 11.95 -10.15 25.53
C ASN A 238 12.47 -8.71 25.65
N PHE A 239 11.94 -7.77 24.85
CA PHE A 239 12.56 -6.46 24.61
C PHE A 239 11.57 -5.28 24.67
N GLN A 240 12.11 -4.08 24.90
CA GLN A 240 11.39 -2.82 24.69
C GLN A 240 11.31 -2.49 23.19
N GLU A 241 10.25 -1.82 22.75
CA GLU A 241 10.03 -1.46 21.33
C GLU A 241 11.20 -0.72 20.68
N ASN A 242 11.92 0.08 21.46
CA ASN A 242 13.11 0.81 20.99
C ASN A 242 14.42 0.01 21.12
N PHE A 243 14.37 -1.26 21.56
CA PHE A 243 15.53 -2.11 21.86
C PHE A 243 16.51 -1.55 22.91
N ALA A 244 16.11 -0.57 23.69
CA ALA A 244 16.99 -0.01 24.73
C ALA A 244 17.33 -1.05 25.81
N ARG A 245 16.42 -1.98 26.09
CA ARG A 245 16.60 -3.05 27.09
C ARG A 245 15.94 -4.33 26.62
N ALA A 246 16.54 -5.46 26.98
CA ALA A 246 15.97 -6.78 26.80
C ALA A 246 16.36 -7.74 27.93
N LEU A 247 15.53 -8.75 28.13
CA LEU A 247 15.86 -9.96 28.86
C LEU A 247 16.08 -11.08 27.86
N ILE A 248 17.25 -11.73 27.92
CA ILE A 248 17.62 -12.83 27.04
C ILE A 248 17.72 -14.10 27.84
N SER A 249 17.19 -15.19 27.33
CA SER A 249 17.33 -16.51 27.93
C SER A 249 17.59 -17.59 26.89
N PHE A 250 18.52 -18.49 27.23
CA PHE A 250 18.81 -19.77 26.53
C PHE A 250 18.27 -20.96 27.31
N ASP A 251 17.57 -20.73 28.42
CA ASP A 251 17.01 -21.76 29.26
C ASP A 251 15.76 -22.38 28.61
N LYS A 252 15.76 -23.70 28.45
CA LYS A 252 14.67 -24.42 27.78
C LYS A 252 13.34 -24.39 28.55
N GLU A 253 13.38 -24.35 29.87
CA GLU A 253 12.15 -24.24 30.67
C GLU A 253 11.53 -22.84 30.51
N ILE A 254 12.36 -21.79 30.50
CA ILE A 254 11.91 -20.41 30.25
C ILE A 254 11.37 -20.25 28.83
N ILE A 255 12.06 -20.81 27.83
CA ILE A 255 11.59 -20.80 26.43
C ILE A 255 10.22 -21.49 26.34
N SER A 256 10.07 -22.67 26.94
CA SER A 256 8.80 -23.41 26.95
C SER A 256 7.68 -22.63 27.65
N PHE A 257 7.98 -21.99 28.78
CA PHE A 257 7.02 -21.15 29.49
C PHE A 257 6.49 -20.01 28.62
N TYR A 258 7.37 -19.27 27.95
CA TYR A 258 6.96 -18.15 27.08
C TYR A 258 6.26 -18.62 25.78
N LYS A 259 6.63 -19.79 25.24
CA LYS A 259 5.86 -20.40 24.14
C LYS A 259 4.41 -20.67 24.56
N ASN A 260 4.20 -21.19 25.76
CA ASN A 260 2.85 -21.42 26.28
C ASN A 260 2.07 -20.13 26.42
N LEU A 261 2.68 -19.05 26.93
CA LEU A 261 2.06 -17.72 26.99
C LEU A 261 1.71 -17.20 25.61
N PHE A 262 2.60 -17.38 24.62
CA PHE A 262 2.32 -17.01 23.22
C PHE A 262 1.08 -17.76 22.71
N PHE A 263 0.97 -19.05 22.91
CA PHE A 263 -0.17 -19.85 22.47
C PHE A 263 -1.47 -19.48 23.18
N GLU A 264 -1.42 -19.06 24.44
CA GLU A 264 -2.59 -18.50 25.14
C GLU A 264 -3.09 -17.20 24.47
N GLN A 265 -2.19 -16.32 24.08
CA GLN A 265 -2.53 -15.11 23.34
C GLN A 265 -3.04 -15.43 21.92
N LYS A 266 -2.39 -16.37 21.24
CA LYS A 266 -2.78 -16.81 19.89
C LYS A 266 -4.24 -17.27 19.81
N ARG A 267 -4.77 -17.90 20.87
CA ARG A 267 -6.20 -18.31 20.92
C ARG A 267 -7.19 -17.13 20.84
N LYS A 268 -6.75 -15.92 21.19
CA LYS A 268 -7.56 -14.69 21.13
C LYS A 268 -7.35 -13.92 19.83
N ALA A 269 -6.31 -14.24 19.10
CA ALA A 269 -5.91 -13.54 17.90
C ALA A 269 -6.70 -14.02 16.67
N LYS A 270 -6.89 -13.10 15.71
CA LYS A 270 -7.53 -13.39 14.41
C LYS A 270 -6.48 -13.24 13.31
N PRO A 271 -6.50 -14.07 12.27
CA PRO A 271 -5.64 -13.87 11.11
C PRO A 271 -5.79 -12.45 10.56
N LEU A 272 -4.66 -11.79 10.28
CA LEU A 272 -4.63 -10.44 9.75
C LEU A 272 -4.54 -10.43 8.22
N ILE A 273 -3.87 -11.44 7.67
CA ILE A 273 -3.68 -11.61 6.23
C ILE A 273 -4.18 -12.99 5.84
N HIS A 274 -4.82 -13.04 4.69
CA HIS A 274 -5.15 -14.28 3.99
C HIS A 274 -4.48 -14.26 2.62
N THR A 275 -3.64 -15.25 2.33
CA THR A 275 -2.97 -15.43 1.04
C THR A 275 -3.65 -16.52 0.24
N TYR A 276 -3.65 -16.40 -1.08
CA TYR A 276 -4.19 -17.42 -1.98
C TYR A 276 -3.07 -18.03 -2.82
N GLU A 277 -3.15 -19.33 -3.01
CA GLU A 277 -2.25 -20.05 -3.91
C GLU A 277 -2.57 -19.72 -5.38
N ASN A 278 -1.56 -19.78 -6.23
CA ASN A 278 -1.66 -19.43 -7.66
C ASN A 278 -2.74 -20.20 -8.44
N THR A 279 -3.03 -21.44 -8.05
CA THR A 279 -4.07 -22.28 -8.67
C THR A 279 -5.48 -21.72 -8.52
N ASN A 280 -5.70 -20.83 -7.55
CA ASN A 280 -7.00 -20.21 -7.25
C ASN A 280 -6.97 -18.69 -7.49
N PHE A 281 -6.12 -18.20 -8.36
CA PHE A 281 -5.85 -16.78 -8.58
C PHE A 281 -7.12 -15.91 -8.73
N PHE A 282 -8.08 -16.33 -9.56
CA PHE A 282 -9.29 -15.54 -9.81
C PHE A 282 -10.38 -15.67 -8.76
N LEU A 283 -10.31 -16.68 -7.89
CA LEU A 283 -11.35 -16.94 -6.89
C LEU A 283 -11.56 -15.79 -5.89
N PRO A 284 -10.48 -15.19 -5.31
CA PRO A 284 -10.64 -14.04 -4.43
C PRO A 284 -11.28 -12.84 -5.13
N TYR A 285 -10.91 -12.57 -6.37
CA TYR A 285 -11.46 -11.45 -7.14
C TYR A 285 -12.94 -11.68 -7.46
N ALA A 286 -13.32 -12.89 -7.87
CA ALA A 286 -14.72 -13.26 -8.10
C ALA A 286 -15.55 -13.15 -6.81
N ASN A 287 -15.04 -13.62 -5.68
CA ASN A 287 -15.71 -13.51 -4.37
C ASN A 287 -15.82 -12.05 -3.91
N GLY A 288 -14.80 -11.25 -4.10
CA GLY A 288 -14.82 -9.81 -3.80
C GLY A 288 -15.94 -9.10 -4.54
N LEU A 289 -16.11 -9.37 -5.82
CA LEU A 289 -17.14 -8.77 -6.67
C LEU A 289 -18.57 -9.18 -6.29
N THR A 290 -18.79 -10.44 -5.88
CA THR A 290 -20.14 -10.94 -5.59
C THR A 290 -20.70 -10.48 -4.25
N GLN A 291 -19.86 -10.02 -3.33
CA GLN A 291 -20.26 -9.62 -1.98
C GLN A 291 -20.77 -8.18 -1.89
N HIS A 292 -20.76 -7.41 -2.97
CA HIS A 292 -21.06 -5.97 -2.96
C HIS A 292 -22.32 -5.58 -3.72
N ASN A 293 -22.90 -4.45 -3.30
CA ASN A 293 -23.97 -3.79 -4.04
C ASN A 293 -23.48 -3.40 -5.43
N LYS A 294 -24.20 -3.78 -6.48
CA LYS A 294 -23.85 -3.45 -7.87
C LYS A 294 -23.75 -1.94 -8.15
N ASN A 295 -24.24 -1.11 -7.24
CA ASN A 295 -24.26 0.36 -7.38
C ASN A 295 -23.11 1.07 -6.66
N ASP A 296 -22.29 0.35 -5.88
CA ASP A 296 -21.16 0.95 -5.17
C ASP A 296 -20.01 1.21 -6.13
N ILE A 297 -19.37 2.37 -5.99
CA ILE A 297 -18.20 2.72 -6.79
C ILE A 297 -17.02 1.87 -6.31
N GLN A 298 -16.34 1.24 -7.26
CA GLN A 298 -15.16 0.44 -7.00
C GLN A 298 -13.92 1.15 -7.50
N TYR A 299 -12.81 0.99 -6.79
CA TYR A 299 -11.57 1.69 -7.06
C TYR A 299 -10.46 0.70 -7.34
N PHE A 300 -9.75 0.90 -8.44
CA PHE A 300 -8.64 0.06 -8.85
C PHE A 300 -7.40 0.92 -9.05
N LEU A 301 -6.40 0.73 -8.19
CA LEU A 301 -5.06 1.23 -8.43
C LEU A 301 -4.29 0.08 -9.08
N ILE A 302 -4.07 0.20 -10.38
CA ILE A 302 -3.53 -0.85 -11.22
C ILE A 302 -2.38 -0.29 -12.04
N TYR A 303 -1.55 -1.18 -12.55
CA TYR A 303 -0.35 -0.74 -13.25
C TYR A 303 -0.60 -0.30 -14.68
N GLY A 304 -1.40 -1.07 -15.41
CA GLY A 304 -1.79 -0.84 -16.79
C GLY A 304 -3.26 -1.19 -17.04
N PRO A 305 -3.73 -1.10 -18.28
CA PRO A 305 -5.10 -1.45 -18.66
C PRO A 305 -5.40 -2.92 -18.32
N CYS A 306 -6.53 -3.19 -17.66
CA CYS A 306 -6.98 -4.54 -17.35
C CYS A 306 -7.64 -5.20 -18.56
N LEU A 307 -7.03 -6.24 -19.15
CA LEU A 307 -7.51 -6.97 -20.32
C LEU A 307 -8.90 -7.57 -20.11
N LEU A 308 -9.14 -8.17 -18.96
CA LEU A 308 -10.39 -8.88 -18.64
C LEU A 308 -11.63 -7.99 -18.74
N LYS A 309 -11.47 -6.68 -18.61
CA LYS A 309 -12.55 -5.70 -18.70
C LYS A 309 -12.94 -5.35 -20.15
N TYR A 310 -12.01 -5.49 -21.08
CA TYR A 310 -12.15 -5.02 -22.46
C TYR A 310 -12.22 -6.13 -23.49
N MET A 311 -11.90 -7.37 -23.11
CA MET A 311 -11.95 -8.54 -23.99
C MET A 311 -13.22 -9.36 -23.71
N ASN A 312 -13.83 -9.86 -24.78
CA ASN A 312 -14.89 -10.84 -24.61
C ASN A 312 -14.34 -12.23 -24.28
N THR A 313 -15.18 -13.09 -23.74
CA THR A 313 -14.79 -14.45 -23.30
C THR A 313 -14.07 -15.26 -24.36
N LYS A 314 -14.51 -15.17 -25.63
CA LYS A 314 -13.92 -15.93 -26.74
C LYS A 314 -12.49 -15.45 -27.05
N GLN A 315 -12.27 -14.13 -27.03
CA GLN A 315 -10.95 -13.54 -27.22
C GLN A 315 -10.03 -13.94 -26.06
N LEU A 316 -10.51 -13.82 -24.81
CA LEU A 316 -9.72 -14.19 -23.64
C LEU A 316 -9.26 -15.65 -23.69
N LEU A 317 -10.18 -16.59 -24.05
CA LEU A 317 -9.86 -18.01 -24.18
C LEU A 317 -8.75 -18.31 -25.18
N SER A 318 -8.61 -17.51 -26.23
CA SER A 318 -7.57 -17.74 -27.23
C SER A 318 -6.16 -17.46 -26.72
N TYR A 319 -6.04 -16.77 -25.58
CA TYR A 319 -4.78 -16.44 -24.93
C TYR A 319 -4.47 -17.27 -23.69
N VAL A 320 -5.46 -17.98 -23.13
CA VAL A 320 -5.24 -18.87 -21.98
C VAL A 320 -4.37 -20.05 -22.38
N HIS A 321 -3.33 -20.36 -21.62
CA HIS A 321 -2.47 -21.50 -21.86
C HIS A 321 -3.26 -22.81 -21.82
N LYS A 322 -2.97 -23.73 -22.73
CA LYS A 322 -3.76 -24.96 -22.95
C LYS A 322 -3.94 -25.82 -21.70
N GLU A 323 -2.94 -25.86 -20.84
CA GLU A 323 -2.97 -26.63 -19.59
C GLU A 323 -4.07 -26.17 -18.63
N TYR A 324 -4.42 -24.86 -18.65
CA TYR A 324 -5.48 -24.29 -17.79
C TYR A 324 -6.87 -24.37 -18.43
N LEU A 325 -6.97 -24.58 -19.75
CA LEU A 325 -8.26 -24.75 -20.43
C LEU A 325 -9.01 -26.04 -19.98
N GLU A 326 -8.28 -27.05 -19.50
CA GLU A 326 -8.84 -28.29 -18.99
C GLU A 326 -9.23 -28.22 -17.51
N ASP A 327 -8.73 -27.21 -16.77
CA ASP A 327 -9.11 -26.97 -15.36
C ASP A 327 -10.46 -26.26 -15.26
N THR A 328 -11.52 -27.07 -15.03
CA THR A 328 -12.88 -26.57 -14.94
C THR A 328 -13.07 -25.53 -13.83
N SER A 329 -12.38 -25.69 -12.68
CA SER A 329 -12.51 -24.77 -11.55
C SER A 329 -11.88 -23.42 -11.86
N PHE A 330 -10.69 -23.43 -12.43
CA PHE A 330 -10.00 -22.23 -12.90
C PHE A 330 -10.85 -21.49 -13.95
N MET A 331 -11.32 -22.19 -14.96
CA MET A 331 -12.13 -21.61 -16.04
C MET A 331 -13.44 -21.01 -15.54
N GLN A 332 -14.13 -21.66 -14.62
CA GLN A 332 -15.35 -21.10 -14.00
C GLN A 332 -15.05 -19.81 -13.24
N SER A 333 -13.96 -19.78 -12.46
CA SER A 333 -13.55 -18.60 -11.69
C SER A 333 -13.17 -17.44 -12.60
N LEU A 334 -12.40 -17.70 -13.67
CA LEU A 334 -12.02 -16.71 -14.68
C LEU A 334 -13.25 -16.11 -15.37
N PHE A 335 -14.17 -16.95 -15.86
CA PHE A 335 -15.38 -16.48 -16.53
C PHE A 335 -16.27 -15.67 -15.60
N HIS A 336 -16.51 -16.19 -14.42
CA HIS A 336 -17.32 -15.49 -13.44
C HIS A 336 -16.74 -14.11 -13.12
N TYR A 337 -15.42 -14.02 -12.96
CA TYR A 337 -14.74 -12.76 -12.72
C TYR A 337 -14.85 -11.81 -13.92
N ALA A 338 -14.55 -12.28 -15.13
CA ALA A 338 -14.61 -11.47 -16.36
C ALA A 338 -16.03 -10.96 -16.66
N GLU A 339 -17.05 -11.82 -16.54
CA GLU A 339 -18.46 -11.43 -16.72
C GLU A 339 -18.91 -10.40 -15.69
N THR A 340 -18.50 -10.57 -14.43
CA THR A 340 -18.85 -9.63 -13.37
C THR A 340 -18.16 -8.28 -13.59
N LEU A 341 -16.89 -8.26 -13.99
CA LEU A 341 -16.17 -7.03 -14.35
C LEU A 341 -16.84 -6.30 -15.52
N ALA A 342 -17.25 -7.03 -16.56
CA ALA A 342 -17.91 -6.44 -17.71
C ALA A 342 -19.27 -5.79 -17.36
N GLN A 343 -19.97 -6.33 -16.36
CA GLN A 343 -21.27 -5.84 -15.90
C GLN A 343 -21.18 -4.71 -14.85
N MET A 344 -19.98 -4.35 -14.39
CA MET A 344 -19.79 -3.32 -13.38
C MET A 344 -20.22 -1.93 -13.88
N PRO A 345 -21.21 -1.29 -13.24
CA PRO A 345 -21.73 0.01 -13.72
C PRO A 345 -20.81 1.18 -13.34
N CYS A 346 -20.05 1.08 -12.24
CA CYS A 346 -19.27 2.17 -11.67
C CYS A 346 -17.89 1.67 -11.25
N ALA A 347 -16.83 2.07 -11.96
CA ALA A 347 -15.46 1.77 -11.59
C ALA A 347 -14.55 2.95 -11.92
N ILE A 348 -13.65 3.26 -10.98
CA ILE A 348 -12.60 4.26 -11.17
C ILE A 348 -11.26 3.53 -11.17
N ASN A 349 -10.50 3.69 -12.24
CA ASN A 349 -9.19 3.06 -12.41
C ASN A 349 -8.10 4.12 -12.37
N TYR A 350 -7.04 3.79 -11.67
CA TYR A 350 -5.81 4.58 -11.58
C TYR A 350 -4.65 3.74 -12.10
N TYR A 351 -3.95 4.19 -13.14
CA TYR A 351 -2.83 3.47 -13.73
C TYR A 351 -1.71 4.42 -14.18
N THR A 352 -0.55 3.90 -14.52
CA THR A 352 0.62 4.71 -14.88
C THR A 352 0.76 4.84 -16.39
N LYS A 353 1.35 5.94 -16.87
CA LYS A 353 1.70 6.10 -18.29
C LYS A 353 2.63 4.98 -18.76
N GLN A 354 3.61 4.64 -17.92
CA GLN A 354 4.56 3.58 -18.22
C GLN A 354 3.88 2.21 -18.35
N GLY A 355 2.87 1.92 -17.51
CA GLY A 355 2.09 0.70 -17.60
C GLY A 355 1.32 0.58 -18.91
N VAL A 356 0.74 1.69 -19.40
CA VAL A 356 0.10 1.74 -20.71
C VAL A 356 1.12 1.48 -21.84
N LEU A 357 2.28 2.14 -21.78
CA LEU A 357 3.32 1.96 -22.79
C LEU A 357 3.84 0.53 -22.81
N ARG A 358 4.11 -0.06 -21.66
CA ARG A 358 4.57 -1.44 -21.55
C ARG A 358 3.52 -2.43 -22.09
N PHE A 359 2.25 -2.24 -21.74
CA PHE A 359 1.17 -3.03 -22.32
C PHE A 359 1.15 -2.96 -23.85
N MET A 360 1.37 -1.76 -24.41
CA MET A 360 1.46 -1.60 -25.87
C MET A 360 2.72 -2.23 -26.48
N GLU A 361 3.79 -2.38 -25.74
CA GLU A 361 5.05 -2.99 -26.19
C GLU A 361 5.01 -4.52 -26.13
N ASP A 362 4.60 -5.10 -25.00
CA ASP A 362 4.71 -6.54 -24.76
C ASP A 362 3.36 -7.29 -24.79
N GLY A 363 2.22 -6.58 -24.70
CA GLY A 363 0.89 -7.18 -24.77
C GLY A 363 0.48 -7.95 -23.52
N ARG A 364 1.14 -7.73 -22.40
CA ARG A 364 0.86 -8.41 -21.13
C ARG A 364 0.05 -7.54 -20.20
N ASP A 365 -0.96 -8.13 -19.58
CA ASP A 365 -1.63 -7.57 -18.43
C ASP A 365 -0.82 -7.95 -17.19
N LEU A 366 -0.25 -6.94 -16.52
CA LEU A 366 0.60 -7.17 -15.35
C LEU A 366 -0.15 -7.65 -14.11
N GLN A 367 -1.48 -7.67 -14.16
CA GLN A 367 -2.33 -8.21 -13.09
C GLN A 367 -2.65 -9.70 -13.31
N ILE A 368 -2.31 -10.25 -14.47
CA ILE A 368 -2.53 -11.65 -14.78
C ILE A 368 -1.17 -12.34 -14.86
N PRO A 369 -0.95 -13.38 -14.06
CA PRO A 369 0.28 -14.16 -14.11
C PRO A 369 0.66 -14.61 -15.50
N THR A 370 1.94 -14.47 -15.86
CA THR A 370 2.45 -14.79 -17.19
C THR A 370 2.29 -16.27 -17.56
N PHE A 371 2.19 -17.14 -16.56
CA PHE A 371 1.95 -18.57 -16.78
C PHE A 371 0.48 -18.89 -17.13
N LEU A 372 -0.46 -17.94 -16.95
CA LEU A 372 -1.88 -18.16 -17.23
C LEU A 372 -2.28 -17.78 -18.66
N ILE A 373 -1.72 -16.69 -19.20
CA ILE A 373 -2.09 -16.17 -20.51
C ILE A 373 -0.88 -15.75 -21.35
N GLU A 374 -1.00 -15.97 -22.66
CA GLU A 374 -0.05 -15.46 -23.66
C GLU A 374 -0.23 -13.95 -23.88
N PRO A 375 0.83 -13.24 -24.33
CA PRO A 375 0.71 -11.84 -24.73
C PRO A 375 -0.32 -11.65 -25.85
N VAL A 376 -1.18 -10.62 -25.72
CA VAL A 376 -2.16 -10.30 -26.75
C VAL A 376 -1.54 -9.63 -27.96
N THR A 377 -2.15 -9.85 -29.14
CA THR A 377 -1.66 -9.28 -30.40
C THR A 377 -1.72 -7.75 -30.40
N MET A 378 -0.95 -7.12 -31.28
CA MET A 378 -0.91 -5.65 -31.40
C MET A 378 -2.28 -5.07 -31.82
N GLU A 379 -3.02 -5.77 -32.67
CA GLU A 379 -4.35 -5.37 -33.08
C GLU A 379 -5.31 -5.31 -31.89
N GLU A 380 -5.25 -6.33 -31.03
CA GLU A 380 -6.11 -6.36 -29.84
C GLU A 380 -5.69 -5.34 -28.77
N ARG A 381 -4.38 -5.06 -28.63
CA ARG A 381 -3.91 -3.97 -27.77
C ARG A 381 -4.53 -2.63 -28.18
N ILE A 382 -4.57 -2.37 -29.49
CA ILE A 382 -5.19 -1.15 -30.05
C ILE A 382 -6.69 -1.13 -29.77
N GLU A 383 -7.38 -2.27 -29.91
CA GLU A 383 -8.82 -2.34 -29.64
C GLU A 383 -9.11 -2.13 -28.12
N VAL A 384 -8.29 -2.68 -27.23
CA VAL A 384 -8.37 -2.42 -25.80
C VAL A 384 -8.21 -0.93 -25.50
N LEU A 385 -7.22 -0.27 -26.10
CA LEU A 385 -6.98 1.17 -25.91
C LEU A 385 -8.15 2.03 -26.42
N LYS A 386 -8.71 1.69 -27.60
CA LYS A 386 -9.92 2.34 -28.13
C LYS A 386 -11.12 2.15 -27.22
N ALA A 387 -11.33 0.95 -26.69
CA ALA A 387 -12.44 0.65 -25.80
C ALA A 387 -12.32 1.41 -24.47
N LEU A 388 -11.10 1.55 -23.94
CA LEU A 388 -10.79 2.35 -22.77
C LEU A 388 -11.16 3.83 -22.98
N MET A 389 -10.81 4.39 -24.12
CA MET A 389 -11.16 5.79 -24.46
C MET A 389 -12.67 5.99 -24.68
N GLN A 390 -13.39 5.02 -25.26
CA GLN A 390 -14.82 5.10 -25.50
C GLN A 390 -15.64 4.99 -24.21
N GLN A 391 -15.22 4.21 -23.24
CA GLN A 391 -15.95 4.03 -21.99
C GLN A 391 -16.00 5.32 -21.14
N ASN A 392 -15.01 6.19 -21.30
CA ASN A 392 -14.97 7.47 -20.59
C ASN A 392 -16.04 8.46 -21.03
N THR A 393 -16.70 8.24 -22.17
CA THR A 393 -17.74 9.15 -22.70
C THR A 393 -19.16 8.80 -22.28
N ASN A 394 -19.45 7.55 -21.87
CA ASN A 394 -20.82 7.03 -21.77
C ASN A 394 -21.19 6.33 -20.44
N THR A 395 -20.29 6.20 -19.48
CA THR A 395 -20.55 5.46 -18.23
C THR A 395 -20.02 6.22 -17.02
N ASN A 396 -20.50 5.88 -15.81
CA ASN A 396 -19.90 6.32 -14.53
C ASN A 396 -18.53 5.67 -14.28
N ARG A 397 -17.81 5.29 -15.32
CA ARG A 397 -16.46 4.73 -15.28
C ARG A 397 -15.48 5.82 -15.69
N SER A 398 -14.47 6.02 -14.87
CA SER A 398 -13.44 7.03 -15.11
C SER A 398 -12.07 6.40 -14.96
N ASP A 399 -11.16 6.77 -15.86
CA ASP A 399 -9.79 6.30 -15.87
C ASP A 399 -8.87 7.52 -15.71
N TYR A 400 -7.91 7.42 -14.78
CA TYR A 400 -6.98 8.49 -14.45
C TYR A 400 -5.55 7.97 -14.48
N LEU A 401 -4.64 8.77 -15.01
CA LEU A 401 -3.21 8.48 -14.93
C LEU A 401 -2.61 9.00 -13.63
N LEU A 402 -1.83 8.16 -12.98
CA LEU A 402 -1.05 8.51 -11.80
C LEU A 402 0.19 9.31 -12.20
N LYS A 403 0.56 10.32 -11.41
CA LYS A 403 1.80 11.08 -11.65
C LYS A 403 3.01 10.30 -11.17
N GLU A 404 4.01 10.20 -12.01
CA GLU A 404 5.23 9.40 -11.81
C GLU A 404 6.08 9.90 -10.64
N ASP A 405 5.98 11.18 -10.28
CA ASP A 405 6.66 11.74 -9.11
C ASP A 405 6.23 11.10 -7.79
N TYR A 406 5.02 10.54 -7.76
CA TYR A 406 4.43 9.93 -6.57
C TYR A 406 4.32 8.41 -6.67
N PHE A 407 4.18 7.86 -7.87
CA PHE A 407 3.98 6.44 -8.13
C PHE A 407 5.02 5.92 -9.12
N SER A 408 6.08 5.31 -8.58
CA SER A 408 7.11 4.73 -9.43
C SER A 408 6.75 3.31 -9.87
N TYR A 409 7.24 2.96 -11.04
CA TYR A 409 6.96 1.71 -11.74
C TYR A 409 7.71 0.47 -11.20
N GLU A 410 8.61 0.61 -10.24
CA GLU A 410 9.60 -0.42 -9.90
C GLU A 410 9.03 -1.75 -9.35
N SER A 411 7.73 -1.82 -9.09
CA SER A 411 7.07 -3.10 -8.75
C SER A 411 5.60 -3.08 -9.17
N ALA A 412 5.10 -4.20 -9.65
CA ALA A 412 3.71 -4.36 -10.06
C ALA A 412 2.79 -4.47 -8.83
N LEU A 413 2.52 -3.36 -8.15
CA LEU A 413 1.50 -3.31 -7.11
C LEU A 413 0.14 -2.99 -7.71
N SER A 414 -0.84 -3.86 -7.48
CA SER A 414 -2.23 -3.59 -7.77
C SER A 414 -3.07 -3.65 -6.49
N ILE A 415 -4.02 -2.72 -6.38
CA ILE A 415 -4.99 -2.67 -5.30
C ILE A 415 -6.38 -2.69 -5.94
N SER A 416 -7.14 -3.74 -5.66
CA SER A 416 -8.54 -3.87 -6.06
C SER A 416 -9.43 -3.63 -4.85
N CYS A 417 -10.04 -2.46 -4.78
CA CYS A 417 -10.91 -2.03 -3.68
C CYS A 417 -12.38 -2.12 -4.11
N TYR A 418 -13.04 -3.19 -3.72
CA TYR A 418 -14.47 -3.42 -3.99
C TYR A 418 -15.37 -2.72 -2.98
N SER A 419 -14.88 -2.59 -1.75
CA SER A 419 -15.53 -1.87 -0.64
C SER A 419 -14.52 -1.64 0.49
N PRO A 420 -14.86 -0.85 1.52
CA PRO A 420 -14.01 -0.70 2.71
C PRO A 420 -13.69 -2.00 3.45
N THR A 421 -14.43 -3.07 3.21
CA THR A 421 -14.21 -4.37 3.86
C THR A 421 -13.62 -5.43 2.93
N SER A 422 -13.44 -5.12 1.65
CA SER A 422 -12.96 -6.06 0.64
C SER A 422 -11.93 -5.39 -0.26
N ILE A 423 -10.67 -5.50 0.14
CA ILE A 423 -9.53 -4.96 -0.59
C ILE A 423 -8.54 -6.09 -0.84
N ILE A 424 -8.16 -6.25 -2.10
CA ILE A 424 -7.18 -7.22 -2.55
C ILE A 424 -5.92 -6.48 -2.94
N PHE A 425 -4.80 -6.98 -2.46
CA PHE A 425 -3.48 -6.55 -2.86
C PHE A 425 -2.83 -7.63 -3.70
N TYR A 426 -2.30 -7.22 -4.83
CA TYR A 426 -1.51 -8.07 -5.71
C TYR A 426 -0.18 -7.39 -5.98
N PHE A 427 0.91 -8.12 -5.85
CA PHE A 427 2.23 -7.63 -6.23
C PHE A 427 3.12 -8.78 -6.69
N GLY A 428 4.11 -8.45 -7.53
CA GLY A 428 5.10 -9.38 -8.02
C GLY A 428 5.22 -9.37 -9.54
N GLU A 429 6.24 -10.03 -10.06
CA GLU A 429 6.43 -10.31 -11.48
C GLU A 429 6.81 -11.80 -11.64
N GLY A 430 6.20 -12.48 -12.58
CA GLY A 430 6.51 -13.86 -12.93
C GLY A 430 6.13 -14.87 -11.84
N ASP A 431 7.08 -15.69 -11.39
CA ASP A 431 6.82 -16.78 -10.44
C ASP A 431 6.75 -16.32 -8.97
N GLU A 432 7.07 -15.05 -8.68
CA GLU A 432 7.07 -14.46 -7.32
C GLU A 432 5.81 -13.63 -7.03
N GLU A 433 4.70 -13.98 -7.65
CA GLU A 433 3.43 -13.26 -7.51
C GLU A 433 2.72 -13.62 -6.21
N ASN A 434 2.20 -12.60 -5.52
CA ASN A 434 1.49 -12.75 -4.26
C ASN A 434 0.17 -11.98 -4.27
N THR A 435 -0.91 -12.70 -3.93
CA THR A 435 -2.24 -12.12 -3.72
C THR A 435 -2.63 -12.28 -2.27
N PHE A 436 -3.01 -11.19 -1.62
CA PHE A 436 -3.45 -11.24 -0.23
C PHE A 436 -4.56 -10.25 0.10
N PHE A 437 -5.32 -10.61 1.13
CA PHE A 437 -6.32 -9.75 1.77
C PHE A 437 -5.82 -9.32 3.13
N PHE A 438 -6.07 -8.06 3.45
CA PHE A 438 -5.77 -7.52 4.77
C PHE A 438 -7.08 -7.40 5.57
N HIS A 439 -7.16 -8.09 6.71
CA HIS A 439 -8.36 -8.15 7.55
C HIS A 439 -8.31 -7.14 8.71
N GLU A 440 -7.86 -5.91 8.45
CA GLU A 440 -7.86 -4.82 9.42
C GLU A 440 -8.72 -3.66 8.91
N ASN A 441 -9.84 -3.40 9.61
CA ASN A 441 -10.84 -2.45 9.15
C ASN A 441 -10.32 -1.01 9.04
N SER A 442 -9.47 -0.56 9.97
CA SER A 442 -8.93 0.80 9.92
C SER A 442 -8.01 0.99 8.72
N PHE A 443 -7.20 -0.03 8.41
CA PHE A 443 -6.33 -0.05 7.25
C PHE A 443 -7.15 -0.03 5.95
N ASN A 444 -8.12 -0.93 5.85
CA ASN A 444 -8.97 -1.01 4.66
C ASN A 444 -9.78 0.27 4.43
N ASN A 445 -10.37 0.84 5.48
CA ASN A 445 -11.06 2.13 5.40
C ASN A 445 -10.12 3.25 4.93
N SER A 446 -8.86 3.25 5.41
CA SER A 446 -7.88 4.25 5.00
C SER A 446 -7.50 4.14 3.52
N ILE A 447 -7.34 2.92 3.01
CA ILE A 447 -7.09 2.66 1.58
C ILE A 447 -8.30 3.08 0.74
N HIS A 448 -9.51 2.70 1.16
CA HIS A 448 -10.75 3.09 0.46
C HIS A 448 -10.91 4.62 0.41
N ASP A 449 -10.75 5.30 1.57
CA ASP A 449 -10.83 6.76 1.66
C ASP A 449 -9.78 7.43 0.76
N PHE A 450 -8.55 6.89 0.72
CA PHE A 450 -7.50 7.39 -0.15
C PHE A 450 -7.88 7.27 -1.63
N LEU A 451 -8.29 6.08 -2.08
CA LEU A 451 -8.62 5.82 -3.47
C LEU A 451 -9.87 6.59 -3.92
N SER A 452 -10.88 6.73 -3.05
CA SER A 452 -12.11 7.47 -3.38
C SER A 452 -11.88 8.97 -3.55
N ASN A 453 -10.86 9.53 -2.92
CA ASN A 453 -10.52 10.95 -3.01
C ASN A 453 -9.33 11.22 -3.96
N LEU A 454 -8.66 10.18 -4.46
CA LEU A 454 -7.40 10.32 -5.23
C LEU A 454 -7.57 11.20 -6.49
N MET A 455 -8.69 11.07 -7.20
CA MET A 455 -9.00 11.87 -8.39
C MET A 455 -9.14 13.38 -8.11
N GLN A 456 -9.33 13.78 -6.84
CA GLN A 456 -9.43 15.18 -6.42
C GLN A 456 -8.09 15.75 -5.95
N THR A 457 -7.02 14.97 -6.09
CA THR A 457 -5.67 15.35 -5.64
C THR A 457 -4.77 15.68 -6.83
N ASP A 458 -3.65 16.31 -6.53
CA ASP A 458 -2.56 16.55 -7.48
C ASP A 458 -1.69 15.30 -7.76
N LEU A 459 -2.06 14.13 -7.21
CA LEU A 459 -1.37 12.85 -7.42
C LEU A 459 -1.73 12.19 -8.76
N VAL A 460 -2.77 12.66 -9.42
CA VAL A 460 -3.24 12.17 -10.72
C VAL A 460 -3.21 13.27 -11.78
N TYR A 461 -3.15 12.85 -13.04
CA TYR A 461 -3.40 13.75 -14.16
C TYR A 461 -4.91 14.04 -14.29
N SER A 462 -5.27 15.19 -14.80
CA SER A 462 -6.66 15.50 -15.14
C SER A 462 -7.20 14.52 -16.19
N TYR A 463 -8.52 14.47 -16.32
CA TYR A 463 -9.18 13.65 -17.34
C TYR A 463 -8.71 14.04 -18.76
N GLU A 464 -8.60 15.34 -19.05
CA GLU A 464 -8.16 15.83 -20.36
C GLU A 464 -6.71 15.45 -20.67
N GLU A 465 -5.81 15.56 -19.69
CA GLU A 465 -4.41 15.12 -19.84
C GLU A 465 -4.31 13.59 -20.02
N THR A 466 -5.11 12.82 -19.29
CA THR A 466 -5.19 11.37 -19.43
C THR A 466 -5.63 10.99 -20.83
N LYS A 467 -6.70 11.60 -21.32
CA LYS A 467 -7.25 11.37 -22.65
C LYS A 467 -6.25 11.73 -23.75
N ALA A 468 -5.63 12.91 -23.65
CA ALA A 468 -4.65 13.37 -24.64
C ALA A 468 -3.46 12.38 -24.75
N PHE A 469 -2.97 11.87 -23.63
CA PHE A 469 -1.90 10.85 -23.62
C PHE A 469 -2.35 9.55 -24.30
N LEU A 470 -3.56 9.05 -24.01
CA LEU A 470 -4.07 7.81 -24.63
C LEU A 470 -4.26 7.98 -26.14
N GLU A 471 -4.72 9.15 -26.61
CA GLU A 471 -4.84 9.49 -28.01
C GLU A 471 -3.47 9.50 -28.74
N GLU A 472 -2.46 10.07 -28.11
CA GLU A 472 -1.09 10.08 -28.60
C GLU A 472 -0.54 8.65 -28.75
N VAL A 473 -0.68 7.83 -27.72
CA VAL A 473 -0.24 6.41 -27.74
C VAL A 473 -0.97 5.64 -28.85
N LEU A 474 -2.29 5.79 -28.93
CA LEU A 474 -3.09 5.14 -29.99
C LEU A 474 -2.60 5.51 -31.39
N GLN A 475 -2.37 6.79 -31.64
CA GLN A 475 -1.87 7.26 -32.94
C GLN A 475 -0.49 6.66 -33.26
N GLN A 476 0.43 6.66 -32.31
CA GLN A 476 1.79 6.12 -32.46
C GLN A 476 1.78 4.64 -32.87
N TYR A 477 0.98 3.82 -32.19
CA TYR A 477 0.97 2.37 -32.45
C TYR A 477 0.13 1.99 -33.66
N THR A 478 -0.91 2.74 -34.00
CA THR A 478 -1.66 2.56 -35.23
C THR A 478 -0.79 2.82 -36.50
N GLN A 479 0.08 3.82 -36.43
CA GLN A 479 1.03 4.11 -37.53
C GLN A 479 2.07 3.00 -37.69
N LYS A 480 2.54 2.38 -36.58
CA LYS A 480 3.49 1.26 -36.66
C LYS A 480 2.94 0.07 -37.44
N ILE A 481 1.65 -0.26 -37.24
CA ILE A 481 1.01 -1.37 -37.98
C ILE A 481 0.89 -1.05 -39.51
N SER A 482 0.57 0.20 -39.86
CA SER A 482 0.40 0.57 -41.27
C SER A 482 1.71 0.57 -42.07
N HIS A 483 2.86 0.47 -41.38
CA HIS A 483 4.19 0.44 -42.01
C HIS A 483 4.91 -0.91 -41.87
N SER A 484 4.34 -1.87 -41.12
CA SER A 484 4.79 -3.27 -41.01
C SER A 484 4.01 -4.17 -41.99
#